data_e99d286f9266bfa3a3812770e20a35a7
#
_entry.id   e99d286f9266bfa3a3812770e20a35a7
#
_cell.length_a   1.000
_cell.length_b   1.000
_cell.length_c   1.000
_cell.angle_alpha   90.00
_cell.angle_beta   90.00
_cell.angle_gamma   90.00
#
_symmetry.space_group_name_H-M   'P 1'
#
loop_
_entity.id
_entity.type
_entity.pdbx_description
1 polymer ?
#
loop_
_entity_poly.entity_id
_entity_poly.type
_entity_poly.pdbx_seq_one_letter_code
_entity_poly.pdbx_strand_id
1 'polypeptide(L)'
;MNLPEREPGQVRIGIAIEIPEPYAADLSAARVAAEDPLADSIPPHITLLGPTVLDAKQLADARDHLAAVAAAAPPFTVRLRGTATFRPVSPVVFVALAQGISECEQLEASVRSGILGGELRFNYHPHVTIAHEVPDAALDKAFDAMSDYSAEFDVDRFYQYEHGDDGIWRPQSAFPLG
;
A
#
# COMPACT_ATOMS: atom_id res chain seq x y z
N MET A 1 -1.73 -6.43 11.74
CA MET A 1 -0.52 -5.72 11.20
C MET A 1 0.37 -5.31 12.36
N ASN A 2 1.66 -5.72 12.35
CA ASN A 2 2.60 -5.37 13.43
C ASN A 2 3.21 -3.99 13.10
N LEU A 3 2.72 -2.92 13.76
CA LEU A 3 3.23 -1.56 13.57
C LEU A 3 4.52 -1.38 14.41
N PRO A 4 5.61 -0.83 13.86
CA PRO A 4 6.80 -0.51 14.65
C PRO A 4 6.45 0.52 15.72
N GLU A 5 6.97 0.33 16.93
CA GLU A 5 6.81 1.29 18.03
C GLU A 5 7.49 2.61 17.68
N ARG A 6 6.96 3.73 18.19
CA ARG A 6 7.54 5.05 18.02
C ARG A 6 7.74 5.76 19.34
N GLU A 7 8.83 6.47 19.45
CA GLU A 7 9.21 7.29 20.58
C GLU A 7 8.64 8.73 20.42
N PRO A 8 8.56 9.52 21.52
CA PRO A 8 8.26 10.94 21.42
C PRO A 8 9.22 11.67 20.46
N GLY A 9 8.67 12.44 19.52
CA GLY A 9 9.45 13.13 18.49
C GLY A 9 9.67 12.31 17.21
N GLN A 10 9.08 11.12 17.14
CA GLN A 10 9.07 10.30 15.93
C GLN A 10 7.69 10.30 15.26
N VAL A 11 7.68 10.06 13.96
CA VAL A 11 6.49 9.88 13.13
C VAL A 11 6.52 8.50 12.50
N ARG A 12 5.34 7.91 12.28
CA ARG A 12 5.21 6.66 11.52
C ARG A 12 4.60 6.98 10.17
N ILE A 13 5.35 6.70 9.11
CA ILE A 13 4.93 6.94 7.73
C ILE A 13 4.76 5.65 6.95
N GLY A 14 4.02 5.72 5.86
CA GLY A 14 3.93 4.71 4.81
C GLY A 14 3.87 5.38 3.45
N ILE A 15 4.32 4.69 2.42
CA ILE A 15 4.27 5.20 1.04
C ILE A 15 3.42 4.25 0.22
N ALA A 16 2.45 4.78 -0.51
CA ALA A 16 1.51 3.98 -1.26
C ALA A 16 0.97 4.69 -2.51
N ILE A 17 0.56 3.89 -3.49
CA ILE A 17 -0.25 4.30 -4.63
C ILE A 17 -1.71 4.13 -4.22
N GLU A 18 -2.52 5.18 -4.32
CA GLU A 18 -3.96 5.11 -4.09
C GLU A 18 -4.67 4.45 -5.28
N ILE A 19 -5.73 3.70 -4.98
CA ILE A 19 -6.63 3.20 -6.01
C ILE A 19 -7.67 4.28 -6.28
N PRO A 20 -7.89 4.69 -7.54
CA PRO A 20 -8.86 5.74 -7.86
C PRO A 20 -10.29 5.21 -7.82
N GLU A 21 -11.24 6.15 -7.69
CA GLU A 21 -12.66 5.83 -7.92
C GLU A 21 -12.94 5.48 -9.41
N PRO A 22 -13.89 4.61 -9.69
CA PRO A 22 -14.81 3.95 -8.75
C PRO A 22 -14.22 2.69 -8.06
N TYR A 23 -13.04 2.24 -8.43
CA TYR A 23 -12.42 1.00 -7.96
C TYR A 23 -12.13 1.01 -6.45
N ALA A 24 -11.81 2.18 -5.89
CA ALA A 24 -11.59 2.32 -4.45
C ALA A 24 -12.84 1.94 -3.64
N ALA A 25 -14.03 2.35 -4.09
CA ALA A 25 -15.29 2.00 -3.45
C ALA A 25 -15.55 0.48 -3.47
N ASP A 26 -15.30 -0.19 -4.61
CA ASP A 26 -15.48 -1.63 -4.76
C ASP A 26 -14.57 -2.42 -3.80
N LEU A 27 -13.29 -2.05 -3.75
CA LEU A 27 -12.28 -2.70 -2.93
C LEU A 27 -12.50 -2.42 -1.43
N SER A 28 -12.95 -1.22 -1.07
CA SER A 28 -13.37 -0.89 0.30
C SER A 28 -14.57 -1.74 0.73
N ALA A 29 -15.58 -1.89 -0.14
CA ALA A 29 -16.76 -2.71 0.14
C ALA A 29 -16.38 -4.19 0.33
N ALA A 30 -15.45 -4.71 -0.48
CA ALA A 30 -14.94 -6.07 -0.33
C ALA A 30 -14.25 -6.27 1.03
N ARG A 31 -13.48 -5.27 1.48
CA ARG A 31 -12.76 -5.28 2.75
C ARG A 31 -13.72 -5.24 3.95
N VAL A 32 -14.76 -4.41 3.87
CA VAL A 32 -15.82 -4.37 4.88
C VAL A 32 -16.59 -5.70 4.93
N ALA A 33 -16.91 -6.29 3.77
CA ALA A 33 -17.61 -7.58 3.69
C ALA A 33 -16.78 -8.77 4.23
N ALA A 34 -15.46 -8.63 4.25
CA ALA A 34 -14.53 -9.58 4.89
C ALA A 34 -14.41 -9.39 6.40
N GLU A 35 -15.07 -8.36 6.96
CA GLU A 35 -14.95 -7.97 8.38
C GLU A 35 -13.49 -7.67 8.79
N ASP A 36 -12.69 -7.12 7.86
CA ASP A 36 -11.32 -6.70 8.14
C ASP A 36 -11.34 -5.52 9.13
N PRO A 37 -10.73 -5.67 10.33
CA PRO A 37 -10.75 -4.63 11.36
C PRO A 37 -10.05 -3.33 10.94
N LEU A 38 -9.26 -3.37 9.87
CA LEU A 38 -8.54 -2.21 9.33
C LEU A 38 -9.24 -1.61 8.09
N ALA A 39 -10.46 -2.04 7.75
CA ALA A 39 -11.18 -1.56 6.57
C ALA A 39 -11.31 -0.03 6.54
N ASP A 40 -11.55 0.59 7.71
CA ASP A 40 -11.71 2.04 7.84
C ASP A 40 -10.41 2.78 8.21
N SER A 41 -9.30 2.05 8.40
CA SER A 41 -8.04 2.65 8.86
C SER A 41 -7.20 3.25 7.73
N ILE A 42 -7.33 2.74 6.52
CA ILE A 42 -6.61 3.18 5.33
C ILE A 42 -7.41 2.86 4.06
N PRO A 43 -7.49 3.77 3.08
CA PRO A 43 -8.12 3.48 1.80
C PRO A 43 -7.40 2.35 1.05
N PRO A 44 -8.04 1.69 0.05
CA PRO A 44 -7.38 0.72 -0.82
C PRO A 44 -6.17 1.30 -1.50
N HIS A 45 -5.06 0.56 -1.49
CA HIS A 45 -3.78 1.06 -1.97
C HIS A 45 -2.84 -0.08 -2.38
N ILE A 46 -1.81 0.27 -3.16
CA ILE A 46 -0.64 -0.57 -3.39
C ILE A 46 0.50 -0.02 -2.54
N THR A 47 0.98 -0.78 -1.58
CA THR A 47 2.09 -0.36 -0.71
C THR A 47 3.41 -0.29 -1.49
N LEU A 48 4.14 0.82 -1.37
CA LEU A 48 5.52 0.96 -1.83
C LEU A 48 6.51 0.88 -0.65
N LEU A 49 6.14 1.46 0.50
CA LEU A 49 6.90 1.33 1.74
C LEU A 49 5.91 1.09 2.89
N GLY A 50 6.06 -0.02 3.58
CA GLY A 50 5.25 -0.34 4.77
C GLY A 50 5.53 0.62 5.93
N PRO A 51 4.84 0.43 7.07
CA PRO A 51 5.01 1.28 8.24
C PRO A 51 6.46 1.44 8.65
N THR A 52 6.97 2.66 8.58
CA THR A 52 8.36 3.03 8.87
C THR A 52 8.38 4.19 9.86
N VAL A 53 9.23 4.11 10.88
CA VAL A 53 9.39 5.16 11.90
C VAL A 53 10.61 6.00 11.57
N LEU A 54 10.42 7.32 11.56
CA LEU A 54 11.47 8.32 11.38
C LEU A 54 11.44 9.33 12.52
N ASP A 55 12.59 9.93 12.84
CA ASP A 55 12.60 11.15 13.63
C ASP A 55 11.86 12.26 12.86
N ALA A 56 11.02 13.04 13.54
CA ALA A 56 10.24 14.11 12.89
C ALA A 56 11.12 15.13 12.14
N LYS A 57 12.37 15.35 12.60
CA LYS A 57 13.35 16.20 11.93
C LYS A 57 13.84 15.66 10.57
N GLN A 58 13.72 14.35 10.32
CA GLN A 58 14.11 13.70 9.06
C GLN A 58 13.00 13.71 8.02
N LEU A 59 11.79 14.16 8.39
CA LEU A 59 10.63 14.12 7.49
C LEU A 59 10.81 15.01 6.26
N ALA A 60 11.50 16.14 6.39
CA ALA A 60 11.81 17.01 5.25
C ALA A 60 12.74 16.31 4.25
N ASP A 61 13.84 15.71 4.74
CA ASP A 61 14.80 14.99 3.89
C ASP A 61 14.15 13.77 3.23
N ALA A 62 13.25 13.07 3.95
CA ALA A 62 12.47 11.96 3.39
C ALA A 62 11.54 12.45 2.25
N ARG A 63 10.89 13.59 2.40
CA ARG A 63 10.05 14.18 1.36
C ARG A 63 10.84 14.63 0.14
N ASP A 64 12.01 15.22 0.33
CA ASP A 64 12.92 15.60 -0.76
C ASP A 64 13.39 14.38 -1.54
N HIS A 65 13.73 13.28 -0.83
CA HIS A 65 14.03 12.00 -1.45
C HIS A 65 12.86 11.46 -2.28
N LEU A 66 11.65 11.44 -1.72
CA LEU A 66 10.44 10.97 -2.42
C LEU A 66 10.10 11.82 -3.64
N ALA A 67 10.29 13.15 -3.57
CA ALA A 67 10.10 14.04 -4.69
C ALA A 67 11.09 13.76 -5.84
N ALA A 68 12.35 13.51 -5.50
CA ALA A 68 13.37 13.12 -6.49
C ALA A 68 13.06 11.77 -7.14
N VAL A 69 12.60 10.78 -6.36
CA VAL A 69 12.17 9.46 -6.87
C VAL A 69 10.99 9.62 -7.83
N ALA A 70 9.98 10.39 -7.44
CA ALA A 70 8.80 10.60 -8.28
C ALA A 70 9.14 11.30 -9.60
N ALA A 71 9.95 12.35 -9.57
CA ALA A 71 10.39 13.08 -10.77
C ALA A 71 11.21 12.23 -11.75
N ALA A 72 11.82 11.13 -11.29
CA ALA A 72 12.60 10.23 -12.12
C ALA A 72 11.79 9.03 -12.67
N ALA A 73 10.58 8.82 -12.19
CA ALA A 73 9.73 7.68 -12.57
C ALA A 73 8.60 8.14 -13.50
N PRO A 74 8.46 7.57 -14.71
CA PRO A 74 7.37 7.93 -15.60
C PRO A 74 6.03 7.40 -15.07
N PRO A 75 4.89 8.06 -15.39
CA PRO A 75 3.56 7.50 -15.19
C PRO A 75 3.40 6.14 -15.88
N PHE A 76 2.58 5.26 -15.32
CA PHE A 76 2.36 3.92 -15.85
C PHE A 76 0.94 3.42 -15.58
N THR A 77 0.52 2.40 -16.33
CA THR A 77 -0.80 1.79 -16.17
C THR A 77 -0.73 0.57 -15.26
N VAL A 78 -1.65 0.48 -14.31
CA VAL A 78 -1.90 -0.70 -13.48
C VAL A 78 -3.17 -1.39 -13.95
N ARG A 79 -3.10 -2.72 -14.11
CA ARG A 79 -4.27 -3.56 -14.26
C ARG A 79 -4.34 -4.55 -13.11
N LEU A 80 -5.46 -4.50 -12.38
CA LEU A 80 -5.81 -5.47 -11.35
C LEU A 80 -6.62 -6.60 -11.97
N ARG A 81 -6.39 -7.85 -11.56
CA ARG A 81 -7.16 -9.00 -12.05
C ARG A 81 -7.14 -10.16 -11.09
N GLY A 82 -8.35 -10.52 -10.62
CA GLY A 82 -8.56 -11.69 -9.77
C GLY A 82 -7.89 -11.59 -8.41
N THR A 83 -8.00 -12.65 -7.65
CA THR A 83 -7.52 -12.74 -6.28
C THR A 83 -6.34 -13.68 -6.14
N ALA A 84 -5.52 -13.42 -5.13
CA ALA A 84 -4.47 -14.30 -4.67
C ALA A 84 -4.35 -14.22 -3.14
N THR A 85 -3.51 -15.06 -2.54
CA THR A 85 -3.32 -15.10 -1.08
C THR A 85 -1.87 -15.35 -0.73
N PHE A 86 -1.43 -14.79 0.39
CA PHE A 86 -0.11 -15.09 0.96
C PHE A 86 -0.12 -16.29 1.93
N ARG A 87 -1.27 -16.95 2.13
CA ARG A 87 -1.33 -18.15 2.95
C ARG A 87 -0.46 -19.28 2.38
N PRO A 88 0.22 -20.07 3.21
CA PRO A 88 0.16 -20.10 4.66
C PRO A 88 1.13 -19.13 5.37
N VAL A 89 1.90 -18.32 4.63
CA VAL A 89 2.93 -17.42 5.19
C VAL A 89 2.29 -16.26 5.96
N SER A 90 1.20 -15.70 5.42
CA SER A 90 0.45 -14.61 6.05
C SER A 90 -1.05 -14.76 5.73
N PRO A 91 -1.96 -14.50 6.70
CA PRO A 91 -3.41 -14.61 6.51
C PRO A 91 -3.94 -13.37 5.75
N VAL A 92 -3.55 -13.23 4.50
CA VAL A 92 -3.91 -12.11 3.62
C VAL A 92 -4.51 -12.64 2.32
N VAL A 93 -5.63 -12.04 1.91
CA VAL A 93 -6.19 -12.14 0.57
C VAL A 93 -6.15 -10.77 -0.09
N PHE A 94 -5.78 -10.74 -1.35
CA PHE A 94 -5.59 -9.50 -2.10
C PHE A 94 -6.04 -9.64 -3.56
N VAL A 95 -6.32 -8.51 -4.20
CA VAL A 95 -6.45 -8.43 -5.66
C VAL A 95 -5.05 -8.29 -6.25
N ALA A 96 -4.75 -9.14 -7.23
CA ALA A 96 -3.45 -9.23 -7.87
C ALA A 96 -3.29 -8.20 -9.00
N LEU A 97 -2.04 -7.75 -9.24
CA LEU A 97 -1.70 -7.00 -10.42
C LEU A 97 -1.42 -7.96 -11.59
N ALA A 98 -2.00 -7.64 -12.76
CA ALA A 98 -1.71 -8.30 -14.03
C ALA A 98 -0.83 -7.43 -14.96
N GLN A 99 -0.74 -6.11 -14.67
CA GLN A 99 0.11 -5.13 -15.35
C GLN A 99 0.59 -4.07 -14.36
N GLY A 100 1.76 -3.48 -14.58
CA GLY A 100 2.35 -2.48 -13.70
C GLY A 100 3.22 -3.07 -12.59
N ILE A 101 3.46 -4.39 -12.59
CA ILE A 101 4.26 -5.09 -11.57
C ILE A 101 5.70 -4.58 -11.58
N SER A 102 6.34 -4.57 -12.75
CA SER A 102 7.74 -4.15 -12.90
C SER A 102 7.94 -2.68 -12.53
N GLU A 103 6.99 -1.82 -12.89
CA GLU A 103 7.00 -0.40 -12.57
C GLU A 103 6.85 -0.18 -11.06
N CYS A 104 5.95 -0.92 -10.42
CA CYS A 104 5.82 -0.93 -8.95
C CYS A 104 7.09 -1.42 -8.25
N GLU A 105 7.74 -2.49 -8.76
CA GLU A 105 8.99 -3.01 -8.21
C GLU A 105 10.13 -1.99 -8.31
N GLN A 106 10.27 -1.32 -9.45
CA GLN A 106 11.28 -0.28 -9.67
C GLN A 106 11.03 0.93 -8.77
N LEU A 107 9.77 1.36 -8.67
CA LEU A 107 9.38 2.48 -7.83
C LEU A 107 9.60 2.15 -6.35
N GLU A 108 9.21 0.96 -5.88
CA GLU A 108 9.46 0.47 -4.52
C GLU A 108 10.95 0.49 -4.19
N ALA A 109 11.78 -0.09 -5.06
CA ALA A 109 13.23 -0.14 -4.85
C ALA A 109 13.85 1.26 -4.75
N SER A 110 13.34 2.22 -5.53
CA SER A 110 13.78 3.62 -5.48
C SER A 110 13.29 4.33 -4.21
N VAL A 111 12.02 4.14 -3.83
CA VAL A 111 11.44 4.68 -2.57
C VAL A 111 12.21 4.13 -1.36
N ARG A 112 12.47 2.82 -1.32
CA ARG A 112 13.18 2.13 -0.24
C ARG A 112 14.70 2.26 -0.37
N SER A 113 15.20 3.39 -0.80
CA SER A 113 16.63 3.72 -0.86
C SER A 113 16.98 4.93 0.02
N GLY A 114 18.25 5.26 0.11
CA GLY A 114 18.71 6.45 0.84
C GLY A 114 18.20 6.48 2.28
N ILE A 115 17.58 7.58 2.68
CA ILE A 115 17.08 7.80 4.05
C ILE A 115 15.95 6.84 4.46
N LEU A 116 15.22 6.28 3.48
CA LEU A 116 14.16 5.28 3.69
C LEU A 116 14.65 3.85 3.46
N GLY A 117 15.96 3.67 3.32
CA GLY A 117 16.60 2.36 3.10
C GLY A 117 16.36 1.41 4.27
N GLY A 118 16.06 0.15 3.96
CA GLY A 118 15.86 -0.91 4.94
C GLY A 118 15.81 -2.28 4.28
N GLU A 119 15.98 -3.32 5.09
CA GLU A 119 15.86 -4.70 4.61
C GLU A 119 14.39 -5.10 4.48
N LEU A 120 14.07 -5.82 3.40
CA LEU A 120 12.77 -6.45 3.24
C LEU A 120 12.74 -7.79 4.01
N ARG A 121 11.69 -8.00 4.78
CA ARG A 121 11.42 -9.30 5.40
C ARG A 121 11.06 -10.36 4.35
N PHE A 122 10.39 -9.95 3.27
CA PHE A 122 9.98 -10.79 2.14
C PHE A 122 10.26 -10.03 0.84
N ASN A 123 10.38 -10.75 -0.26
CA ASN A 123 10.43 -10.12 -1.58
C ASN A 123 9.19 -9.25 -1.80
N TYR A 124 9.40 -8.06 -2.35
CA TYR A 124 8.31 -7.17 -2.68
C TYR A 124 7.35 -7.83 -3.67
N HIS A 125 6.06 -7.69 -3.42
CA HIS A 125 5.00 -8.16 -4.30
C HIS A 125 3.85 -7.15 -4.28
N PRO A 126 3.65 -6.37 -5.36
CA PRO A 126 2.59 -5.36 -5.39
C PRO A 126 1.21 -6.01 -5.39
N HIS A 127 0.32 -5.52 -4.53
CA HIS A 127 -1.01 -6.07 -4.33
C HIS A 127 -1.95 -5.05 -3.69
N VAL A 128 -3.27 -5.30 -3.78
CA VAL A 128 -4.28 -4.55 -3.04
C VAL A 128 -4.99 -5.47 -2.07
N THR A 129 -4.76 -5.29 -0.78
CA THR A 129 -5.37 -6.11 0.29
C THR A 129 -6.88 -5.92 0.35
N ILE A 130 -7.63 -7.02 0.40
CA ILE A 130 -9.08 -7.05 0.59
C ILE A 130 -9.52 -7.83 1.83
N ALA A 131 -8.64 -8.60 2.46
CA ALA A 131 -8.87 -9.24 3.75
C ALA A 131 -7.55 -9.54 4.46
N HIS A 132 -7.43 -9.18 5.75
CA HIS A 132 -6.21 -9.35 6.52
C HIS A 132 -6.51 -9.68 7.98
N GLU A 133 -5.85 -10.72 8.52
CA GLU A 133 -5.99 -11.14 9.93
C GLU A 133 -7.44 -11.43 10.35
N VAL A 134 -8.25 -11.94 9.42
CA VAL A 134 -9.61 -12.43 9.67
C VAL A 134 -9.64 -13.97 9.65
N PRO A 135 -10.70 -14.62 10.17
CA PRO A 135 -10.80 -16.08 10.13
C PRO A 135 -10.69 -16.66 8.71
N ASP A 136 -10.15 -17.88 8.57
CA ASP A 136 -9.95 -18.54 7.28
C ASP A 136 -11.19 -18.58 6.39
N ALA A 137 -12.37 -18.82 6.99
CA ALA A 137 -13.63 -18.78 6.24
C ALA A 137 -13.96 -17.41 5.64
N ALA A 138 -13.56 -16.31 6.31
CA ALA A 138 -13.72 -14.96 5.78
C ALA A 138 -12.69 -14.68 4.67
N LEU A 139 -11.46 -15.17 4.82
CA LEU A 139 -10.43 -15.12 3.77
C LEU A 139 -10.89 -15.87 2.51
N ASP A 140 -11.44 -17.08 2.66
CA ASP A 140 -11.95 -17.88 1.54
C ASP A 140 -13.10 -17.17 0.83
N LYS A 141 -14.05 -16.63 1.61
CA LYS A 141 -15.18 -15.85 1.06
C LYS A 141 -14.71 -14.60 0.29
N ALA A 142 -13.74 -13.86 0.83
CA ALA A 142 -13.18 -12.69 0.15
C ALA A 142 -12.45 -13.09 -1.15
N PHE A 143 -11.71 -14.20 -1.12
CA PHE A 143 -11.03 -14.74 -2.28
C PHE A 143 -12.01 -15.08 -3.40
N ASP A 144 -13.08 -15.82 -3.09
CA ASP A 144 -14.08 -16.25 -4.08
C ASP A 144 -14.88 -15.05 -4.62
N ALA A 145 -15.29 -14.12 -3.74
CA ALA A 145 -16.14 -12.99 -4.11
C ALA A 145 -15.49 -12.03 -5.11
N MET A 146 -14.16 -11.91 -5.10
CA MET A 146 -13.42 -10.99 -5.97
C MET A 146 -12.58 -11.72 -7.04
N SER A 147 -12.81 -13.02 -7.24
CA SER A 147 -12.01 -13.85 -8.19
C SER A 147 -12.08 -13.38 -9.63
N ASP A 148 -13.20 -12.79 -10.05
CA ASP A 148 -13.41 -12.24 -11.40
C ASP A 148 -13.22 -10.71 -11.47
N TYR A 149 -12.79 -10.08 -10.36
CA TYR A 149 -12.60 -8.63 -10.32
C TYR A 149 -11.54 -8.17 -11.32
N SER A 150 -11.81 -7.06 -11.98
CA SER A 150 -10.85 -6.43 -12.90
C SER A 150 -11.00 -4.90 -12.84
N ALA A 151 -9.86 -4.21 -12.81
CA ALA A 151 -9.78 -2.76 -12.88
C ALA A 151 -8.54 -2.34 -13.68
N GLU A 152 -8.60 -1.20 -14.34
CA GLU A 152 -7.46 -0.62 -15.05
C GLU A 152 -7.43 0.89 -14.81
N PHE A 153 -6.28 1.44 -14.43
CA PHE A 153 -6.11 2.86 -14.17
C PHE A 153 -4.65 3.28 -14.36
N ASP A 154 -4.47 4.56 -14.62
CA ASP A 154 -3.13 5.14 -14.72
C ASP A 154 -2.66 5.63 -13.35
N VAL A 155 -1.39 5.37 -13.06
CA VAL A 155 -0.67 5.84 -11.88
C VAL A 155 0.16 7.05 -12.31
N ASP A 156 -0.22 8.23 -11.86
CA ASP A 156 0.47 9.48 -12.12
C ASP A 156 1.12 10.08 -10.87
N ARG A 157 0.95 9.44 -9.72
CA ARG A 157 1.51 9.85 -8.42
C ARG A 157 1.46 8.76 -7.39
N PHE A 158 2.22 8.94 -6.31
CA PHE A 158 2.08 8.20 -5.06
C PHE A 158 2.01 9.15 -3.86
N TYR A 159 1.69 8.62 -2.68
CA TYR A 159 1.45 9.43 -1.48
C TYR A 159 2.31 8.97 -0.32
N GLN A 160 2.74 9.93 0.51
CA GLN A 160 3.18 9.69 1.86
C GLN A 160 1.99 9.80 2.80
N TYR A 161 1.76 8.74 3.55
CA TYR A 161 0.79 8.68 4.64
C TYR A 161 1.48 8.83 5.98
N GLU A 162 0.75 9.34 6.96
CA GLU A 162 1.15 9.35 8.36
C GLU A 162 0.09 8.62 9.19
N HIS A 163 0.55 7.79 10.13
CA HIS A 163 -0.29 7.04 11.04
C HIS A 163 -0.51 7.84 12.32
N GLY A 164 -1.76 8.23 12.57
CA GLY A 164 -2.17 8.96 13.76
C GLY A 164 -2.25 8.09 15.01
N ASP A 165 -2.34 8.73 16.18
CA ASP A 165 -2.55 8.05 17.48
C ASP A 165 -3.93 7.36 17.56
N ASP A 166 -4.86 7.78 16.73
CA ASP A 166 -6.19 7.19 16.57
C ASP A 166 -6.22 5.94 15.66
N GLY A 167 -5.07 5.51 15.17
CA GLY A 167 -4.94 4.34 14.31
C GLY A 167 -5.29 4.57 12.84
N ILE A 168 -5.52 5.81 12.42
CA ILE A 168 -5.92 6.16 11.06
C ILE A 168 -4.71 6.63 10.25
N TRP A 169 -4.56 6.10 9.04
CA TRP A 169 -3.60 6.56 8.06
C TRP A 169 -4.17 7.71 7.24
N ARG A 170 -3.46 8.84 7.18
CA ARG A 170 -3.88 10.04 6.45
C ARG A 170 -2.82 10.45 5.43
N PRO A 171 -3.23 10.76 4.18
CA PRO A 171 -2.29 11.29 3.20
C PRO A 171 -1.80 12.68 3.64
N GLN A 172 -0.49 12.89 3.57
CA GLN A 172 0.18 14.15 3.95
C GLN A 172 0.77 14.86 2.75
N SER A 173 1.35 14.11 1.83
CA SER A 173 2.02 14.66 0.65
C SER A 173 1.79 13.78 -0.56
N ALA A 174 1.52 14.40 -1.71
CA ALA A 174 1.44 13.73 -3.00
C ALA A 174 2.72 14.00 -3.80
N PHE A 175 3.21 12.99 -4.51
CA PHE A 175 4.42 13.05 -5.34
C PHE A 175 4.05 12.67 -6.77
N PRO A 176 3.83 13.65 -7.68
CA PRO A 176 3.54 13.38 -9.08
C PRO A 176 4.74 12.75 -9.78
N LEU A 177 4.45 11.72 -10.59
CA LEU A 177 5.43 11.08 -11.48
C LEU A 177 5.67 11.98 -12.70
N GLY A 178 6.93 11.97 -13.25
CA GLY A 178 7.18 12.88 -14.35
C GLY A 178 8.49 12.73 -15.07
#